data_7001f48f622902cb95d1234983eeb381
#
_entry.id   7001f48f622902cb95d1234983eeb381
#
_cell.length_a   1.000
_cell.length_b   1.000
_cell.length_c   1.000
_cell.angle_alpha   90.00
_cell.angle_beta   90.00
_cell.angle_gamma   90.00
#
_symmetry.space_group_name_H-M   'P 1'
#
loop_
_entity.id
_entity.type
_entity.pdbx_description
1 polymer ?
#
loop_
_entity_poly.entity_id
_entity_poly.type
_entity_poly.pdbx_seq_one_letter_code
_entity_poly.pdbx_strand_id
1 'polypeptide(L)'
;MIKAIIVYPNKPGSRFDADYYLNVHMPMAARLLGPAMKAVTAEIGVDGGTPGQAPAFAAIAAFTCESVEDFMLAFKPVSDQLQKDIPKYTDIEPIIQFNNLIEFPAK
;
A
#
# COMPACT_ATOMS: atom_id res chain seq x y z
N MET A 1 -10.21 14.72 -1.63
CA MET A 1 -9.47 13.49 -1.97
C MET A 1 -9.32 12.60 -0.77
N ILE A 2 -9.35 11.31 -0.98
CA ILE A 2 -9.05 10.33 0.06
C ILE A 2 -7.81 9.53 -0.35
N LYS A 3 -7.19 8.90 0.63
CA LYS A 3 -6.16 7.90 0.40
C LYS A 3 -6.62 6.58 0.96
N ALA A 4 -6.51 5.52 0.16
CA ALA A 4 -6.57 4.17 0.66
C ALA A 4 -5.14 3.77 0.98
N ILE A 5 -4.84 3.49 2.25
CA ILE A 5 -3.51 3.03 2.64
C ILE A 5 -3.57 1.55 2.99
N ILE A 6 -2.55 0.83 2.56
CA ILE A 6 -2.40 -0.59 2.84
C ILE A 6 -1.06 -0.76 3.53
N VAL A 7 -1.11 -1.13 4.81
CA VAL A 7 0.09 -1.22 5.65
C VAL A 7 0.37 -2.67 6.00
N TYR A 8 1.65 -3.00 6.04
CA TYR A 8 2.13 -4.34 6.36
C TYR A 8 2.87 -4.29 7.70
N PRO A 9 2.22 -4.66 8.82
CA PRO A 9 2.87 -4.60 10.12
C PRO A 9 4.15 -5.43 10.15
N ASN A 10 5.23 -4.85 10.66
CA ASN A 10 6.52 -5.50 10.67
C ASN A 10 6.62 -6.41 11.90
N LYS A 11 6.37 -7.71 11.72
CA LYS A 11 6.39 -8.68 12.80
C LYS A 11 7.72 -9.44 12.80
N PRO A 12 8.29 -9.72 13.99
CA PRO A 12 9.50 -10.54 14.07
C PRO A 12 9.31 -11.88 13.37
N GLY A 13 10.27 -12.26 12.53
CA GLY A 13 10.22 -13.53 11.81
C GLY A 13 9.36 -13.51 10.56
N SER A 14 8.69 -12.40 10.24
CA SER A 14 7.90 -12.32 9.02
C SER A 14 8.78 -12.11 7.79
N ARG A 15 8.23 -12.46 6.63
CA ARG A 15 8.92 -12.35 5.34
C ARG A 15 8.29 -11.22 4.53
N PHE A 16 9.13 -10.40 3.92
CA PHE A 16 8.66 -9.39 2.98
C PHE A 16 9.71 -9.19 1.87
N ASP A 17 9.36 -9.65 0.67
CA ASP A 17 10.20 -9.52 -0.52
C ASP A 17 9.93 -8.17 -1.19
N ALA A 18 10.72 -7.17 -0.82
CA ALA A 18 10.53 -5.80 -1.32
C ALA A 18 10.72 -5.71 -2.83
N ASP A 19 11.64 -6.49 -3.40
CA ASP A 19 11.89 -6.45 -4.84
C ASP A 19 10.67 -6.89 -5.63
N TYR A 20 10.06 -8.01 -5.25
CA TYR A 20 8.82 -8.47 -5.90
C TYR A 20 7.71 -7.46 -5.71
N TYR A 21 7.54 -6.97 -4.49
CA TYR A 21 6.49 -6.02 -4.16
C TYR A 21 6.58 -4.75 -5.02
N LEU A 22 7.78 -4.18 -5.15
CA LEU A 22 7.99 -2.93 -5.88
C LEU A 22 8.00 -3.12 -7.40
N ASN A 23 8.49 -4.26 -7.88
CA ASN A 23 8.71 -4.46 -9.31
C ASN A 23 7.60 -5.25 -10.00
N VAL A 24 6.81 -5.99 -9.26
CA VAL A 24 5.73 -6.82 -9.82
C VAL A 24 4.37 -6.46 -9.25
N HIS A 25 4.21 -6.53 -7.91
CA HIS A 25 2.90 -6.35 -7.30
C HIS A 25 2.36 -4.93 -7.44
N MET A 26 3.15 -3.93 -7.07
CA MET A 26 2.68 -2.54 -7.10
C MET A 26 2.43 -2.01 -8.52
N PRO A 27 3.28 -2.30 -9.52
CA PRO A 27 2.95 -1.93 -10.90
C PRO A 27 1.67 -2.59 -11.40
N MET A 28 1.45 -3.86 -11.04
CA MET A 28 0.21 -4.57 -11.39
C MET A 28 -1.00 -3.91 -10.73
N ALA A 29 -0.89 -3.58 -9.43
CA ALA A 29 -1.98 -2.94 -8.70
C ALA A 29 -2.34 -1.59 -9.33
N ALA A 30 -1.34 -0.76 -9.64
CA ALA A 30 -1.57 0.54 -10.26
C ALA A 30 -2.29 0.40 -11.61
N ARG A 31 -1.86 -0.57 -12.43
CA ARG A 31 -2.47 -0.83 -13.73
C ARG A 31 -3.91 -1.31 -13.59
N LEU A 32 -4.14 -2.27 -12.70
CA LEU A 32 -5.47 -2.88 -12.55
C LEU A 32 -6.49 -1.92 -11.94
N LEU A 33 -6.07 -1.09 -10.99
CA LEU A 33 -6.96 -0.11 -10.39
C LEU A 33 -7.29 1.04 -11.35
N GLY A 34 -6.37 1.35 -12.25
CA GLY A 34 -6.64 2.21 -13.39
C GLY A 34 -6.70 3.70 -13.09
N PRO A 35 -7.32 4.47 -14.02
CA PRO A 35 -7.21 5.93 -14.01
C PRO A 35 -7.99 6.64 -12.90
N ALA A 36 -8.84 5.93 -12.15
CA ALA A 36 -9.48 6.52 -10.98
C ALA A 36 -8.45 6.87 -9.90
N MET A 37 -7.29 6.19 -9.89
CA MET A 37 -6.21 6.48 -8.96
C MET A 37 -5.41 7.67 -9.46
N LYS A 38 -5.44 8.78 -8.71
CA LYS A 38 -4.74 10.01 -9.08
C LYS A 38 -3.26 9.96 -8.72
N ALA A 39 -2.90 9.15 -7.73
CA ALA A 39 -1.53 8.92 -7.33
C ALA A 39 -1.43 7.54 -6.69
N VAL A 40 -0.34 6.84 -6.94
CA VAL A 40 -0.04 5.55 -6.33
C VAL A 40 1.40 5.62 -5.83
N THR A 41 1.60 5.35 -4.55
CA THR A 41 2.93 5.35 -3.95
C THR A 41 3.13 4.12 -3.10
N ALA A 42 4.39 3.73 -2.93
CA ALA A 42 4.77 2.67 -2.01
C ALA A 42 6.00 3.12 -1.24
N GLU A 43 6.02 2.78 0.03
CA GLU A 43 7.14 3.10 0.93
C GLU A 43 7.61 1.81 1.59
N ILE A 44 8.93 1.65 1.68
CA ILE A 44 9.53 0.52 2.38
C ILE A 44 10.15 1.05 3.67
N GLY A 45 9.87 0.38 4.78
CA GLY A 45 10.38 0.79 6.09
C GLY A 45 11.91 0.74 6.13
N VAL A 46 12.52 1.78 6.70
CA VAL A 46 13.98 1.90 6.84
C VAL A 46 14.38 1.85 8.31
N ASP A 47 13.79 2.73 9.12
CA ASP A 47 14.04 2.83 10.56
C ASP A 47 12.73 3.12 11.27
N GLY A 48 12.71 2.87 12.57
CA GLY A 48 11.62 3.31 13.43
C GLY A 48 11.75 4.81 13.76
N GLY A 49 10.99 5.26 14.75
CA GLY A 49 11.02 6.65 15.15
C GLY A 49 12.35 7.08 15.76
N THR A 50 13.16 6.11 16.19
CA THR A 50 14.52 6.33 16.67
C THR A 50 15.48 5.62 15.74
N PRO A 51 16.58 6.24 15.32
CA PRO A 51 17.56 5.59 14.45
C PRO A 51 18.03 4.25 15.01
N GLY A 52 18.09 3.23 14.18
CA GLY A 52 18.48 1.87 14.56
C GLY A 52 17.34 1.02 15.13
N GLN A 53 16.19 1.62 15.38
CA GLN A 53 15.00 0.89 15.78
C GLN A 53 14.30 0.31 14.53
N ALA A 54 13.73 -0.88 14.64
CA ALA A 54 13.00 -1.47 13.51
C ALA A 54 11.75 -0.62 13.19
N PRO A 55 11.42 -0.44 11.90
CA PRO A 55 10.19 0.26 11.53
C PRO A 55 8.97 -0.53 11.96
N ALA A 56 7.89 0.19 12.29
CA ALA A 56 6.63 -0.44 12.70
C ALA A 56 5.95 -1.18 11.55
N PHE A 57 6.18 -0.75 10.32
CA PHE A 57 5.60 -1.35 9.11
C PHE A 57 6.70 -1.70 8.13
N ALA A 58 6.60 -2.90 7.54
CA ALA A 58 7.54 -3.31 6.49
C ALA A 58 7.33 -2.48 5.23
N ALA A 59 6.07 -2.18 4.91
CA ALA A 59 5.73 -1.40 3.73
C ALA A 59 4.39 -0.69 3.92
N ILE A 60 4.22 0.41 3.20
CA ILE A 60 2.97 1.17 3.17
C ILE A 60 2.69 1.54 1.71
N ALA A 61 1.54 1.12 1.17
CA ALA A 61 1.07 1.56 -0.12
C ALA A 61 -0.02 2.61 0.07
N ALA A 62 -0.09 3.58 -0.84
CA ALA A 62 -1.13 4.60 -0.80
C ALA A 62 -1.70 4.82 -2.20
N PHE A 63 -3.03 4.83 -2.27
CA PHE A 63 -3.79 5.06 -3.50
C PHE A 63 -4.67 6.28 -3.28
N THR A 64 -4.42 7.36 -4.00
CA THR A 64 -5.18 8.60 -3.88
C THR A 64 -6.27 8.64 -4.93
N CYS A 65 -7.51 8.92 -4.52
CA CYS A 65 -8.64 9.04 -5.44
C CYS A 65 -9.69 9.98 -4.86
N GLU A 66 -10.79 10.17 -5.60
CA GLU A 66 -11.81 11.13 -5.21
C GLU A 66 -12.61 10.72 -3.98
N SER A 67 -12.91 9.41 -3.85
CA SER A 67 -13.79 8.93 -2.77
C SER A 67 -13.52 7.47 -2.46
N VAL A 68 -13.97 7.04 -1.29
CA VAL A 68 -13.93 5.60 -0.93
C VAL A 68 -14.74 4.78 -1.93
N GLU A 69 -15.88 5.31 -2.38
CA GLU A 69 -16.73 4.63 -3.35
C GLU A 69 -15.98 4.40 -4.66
N ASP A 70 -15.27 5.41 -5.16
CA ASP A 70 -14.47 5.26 -6.39
C ASP A 70 -13.39 4.21 -6.22
N PHE A 71 -12.74 4.16 -5.06
CA PHE A 71 -11.75 3.12 -4.80
C PHE A 71 -12.40 1.74 -4.86
N MET A 72 -13.52 1.56 -4.19
CA MET A 72 -14.20 0.25 -4.14
C MET A 72 -14.68 -0.18 -5.52
N LEU A 73 -15.17 0.74 -6.35
CA LEU A 73 -15.57 0.43 -7.71
C LEU A 73 -14.39 -0.07 -8.55
N ALA A 74 -13.21 0.52 -8.37
CA ALA A 74 -12.01 0.10 -9.07
C ALA A 74 -11.45 -1.22 -8.52
N PHE A 75 -11.53 -1.42 -7.20
CA PHE A 75 -10.89 -2.52 -6.51
C PHE A 75 -11.66 -3.84 -6.63
N LYS A 76 -12.98 -3.81 -6.46
CA LYS A 76 -13.78 -5.05 -6.42
C LYS A 76 -13.54 -5.99 -7.61
N PRO A 77 -13.51 -5.51 -8.86
CA PRO A 77 -13.30 -6.42 -9.99
C PRO A 77 -11.94 -7.10 -10.02
N VAL A 78 -10.92 -6.50 -9.36
CA VAL A 78 -9.54 -6.99 -9.42
C VAL A 78 -9.03 -7.51 -8.07
N SER A 79 -9.88 -7.48 -7.06
CA SER A 79 -9.53 -7.82 -5.69
C SER A 79 -8.92 -9.22 -5.57
N ASP A 80 -9.55 -10.22 -6.19
CA ASP A 80 -9.07 -11.60 -6.11
C ASP A 80 -7.66 -11.73 -6.69
N GLN A 81 -7.42 -11.11 -7.83
CA GLN A 81 -6.11 -11.16 -8.48
C GLN A 81 -5.03 -10.53 -7.60
N LEU A 82 -5.34 -9.39 -7.00
CA LEU A 82 -4.38 -8.71 -6.12
C LEU A 82 -4.13 -9.50 -4.84
N GLN A 83 -5.18 -10.05 -4.23
CA GLN A 83 -5.03 -10.81 -3.00
C GLN A 83 -4.28 -12.12 -3.20
N LYS A 84 -4.48 -12.79 -4.33
CA LYS A 84 -3.75 -14.02 -4.64
C LYS A 84 -2.27 -13.80 -4.85
N ASP A 85 -1.87 -12.58 -5.18
CA ASP A 85 -0.47 -12.25 -5.40
C ASP A 85 0.29 -11.98 -4.09
N ILE A 86 -0.41 -11.63 -3.02
CA ILE A 86 0.22 -11.27 -1.74
C ILE A 86 1.14 -12.37 -1.19
N PRO A 87 0.75 -13.65 -1.15
CA PRO A 87 1.63 -14.68 -0.62
C PRO A 87 2.94 -14.85 -1.38
N LYS A 88 3.03 -14.33 -2.59
CA LYS A 88 4.27 -14.39 -3.37
C LYS A 88 5.37 -13.52 -2.80
N TYR A 89 5.04 -12.48 -2.04
CA TYR A 89 6.05 -11.59 -1.48
C TYR A 89 6.02 -11.48 0.05
N THR A 90 4.94 -11.91 0.71
CA THR A 90 4.89 -11.76 2.16
C THR A 90 3.94 -12.78 2.81
N ASP A 91 4.23 -13.08 4.08
CA ASP A 91 3.32 -13.82 4.95
C ASP A 91 2.59 -12.89 5.93
N ILE A 92 2.80 -11.58 5.81
CA ILE A 92 2.13 -10.59 6.66
C ILE A 92 0.74 -10.32 6.09
N GLU A 93 -0.27 -10.33 6.96
CA GLU A 93 -1.60 -9.92 6.57
C GLU A 93 -1.68 -8.40 6.57
N PRO A 94 -1.95 -7.76 5.41
CA PRO A 94 -2.03 -6.30 5.36
C PRO A 94 -3.30 -5.77 6.00
N ILE A 95 -3.22 -4.52 6.43
CA ILE A 95 -4.34 -3.77 6.99
C ILE A 95 -4.64 -2.62 6.04
N ILE A 96 -5.92 -2.44 5.69
CA ILE A 96 -6.34 -1.34 4.84
C ILE A 96 -7.11 -0.30 5.65
N GLN A 97 -6.88 0.97 5.34
CA GLN A 97 -7.57 2.08 5.97
C GLN A 97 -7.79 3.19 4.96
N PHE A 98 -8.91 3.88 5.06
CA PHE A 98 -9.21 5.03 4.22
C PHE A 98 -9.06 6.30 5.04
N ASN A 99 -8.36 7.30 4.49
CA ASN A 99 -8.10 8.56 5.16
C ASN A 99 -8.56 9.74 4.29
N ASN A 100 -9.03 10.80 4.93
CA ASN A 100 -9.13 12.08 4.23
C ASN A 100 -7.72 12.63 4.05
N LEU A 101 -7.42 13.05 2.82
CA LEU A 101 -6.13 13.66 2.52
C LEU A 101 -6.25 15.17 2.69
N ILE A 102 -5.45 15.72 3.56
CA ILE A 102 -5.37 17.16 3.80
C ILE A 102 -3.93 17.58 3.58
N GLU A 103 -3.72 18.51 2.66
CA GLU A 103 -2.38 18.97 2.33
C GLU A 103 -2.14 20.36 2.95
N PHE A 104 -0.95 20.56 3.44
CA PHE A 104 -0.52 21.84 4.00
C PHE A 104 0.55 22.42 3.10
N PRO A 105 0.56 23.74 2.87
CA PRO A 105 1.58 24.33 2.00
C PRO A 105 2.97 24.11 2.58
N ALA A 106 3.87 23.66 1.74
CA ALA A 106 5.29 23.57 2.08
C ALA A 106 5.93 24.95 2.00
N LYS A 107 6.92 25.23 2.83
CA LYS A 107 7.63 26.50 2.86
C LYS A 107 9.05 26.35 2.42
#